data_a66bd3f1b3b01588e2e500a6f4ceb898
#
_entry.id   a66bd3f1b3b01588e2e500a6f4ceb898
#
_cell.length_a   1.000
_cell.length_b   1.000
_cell.length_c   1.000
_cell.angle_alpha   90.00
_cell.angle_beta   90.00
_cell.angle_gamma   90.00
#
_symmetry.space_group_name_H-M   'P 1'
#
loop_
_entity.id
_entity.type
_entity.pdbx_description
1 polymer ?
#
loop_
_entity_poly.entity_id
_entity_poly.type
_entity_poly.pdbx_seq_one_letter_code
_entity_poly.pdbx_strand_id
1 'polypeptide(L)'
;TAVKSTAGAWTTYYPSKLEGLKEGYLGSDTVENALRNCKKYGFKVFVGMSLDENWWDKFVYDKEWLTSAMNTCNDIANELYANYHEMYKDTFYGWYWNPEIWNADIFKATSAVRDKFIDVLSDGMNISLDYLSKLSPDMPFMFSPFANTDLGSADDNYQFWRDLIKKTNFRKGDILCPMDSVGAGGTKVQYLDKWLEAYSKAVAETGKIKFWANCEDFDYTVQGDVCTADMGRFSKQMEIAAKYCEKTITFAYSHYYSPYNTVPGYDAAYRYYIKNGKLETEAPTAPANFTVELQNNAAILEWNESSDNIGICGYNIYREGKLIENIRAGLSDNVPTAPVIDTTTSDWEAKSILETVGQITYDVTAVDCSGNESEKSTFVLK
;
A
#
# COMPACT_ATOMS: atom_id res chain seq x y z
N THR A 1 -16.39 -1.81 -3.32
CA THR A 1 -17.63 -1.01 -3.39
C THR A 1 -18.59 -1.30 -2.26
N ALA A 2 -18.49 -2.45 -1.61
CA ALA A 2 -19.24 -2.80 -0.41
C ALA A 2 -18.32 -3.51 0.59
N VAL A 3 -18.47 -3.18 1.88
CA VAL A 3 -17.72 -3.80 2.98
C VAL A 3 -18.71 -4.31 4.02
N LYS A 4 -18.53 -5.57 4.44
CA LYS A 4 -19.29 -6.17 5.52
C LYS A 4 -18.40 -6.29 6.75
N SER A 5 -18.82 -5.68 7.85
CA SER A 5 -18.10 -5.77 9.12
C SER A 5 -18.16 -7.18 9.71
N THR A 6 -17.28 -7.50 10.64
CA THR A 6 -17.30 -8.76 11.41
C THR A 6 -18.60 -8.98 12.14
N ALA A 7 -19.29 -7.90 12.55
CA ALA A 7 -20.63 -7.93 13.16
C ALA A 7 -21.78 -8.16 12.16
N GLY A 8 -21.48 -8.24 10.87
CA GLY A 8 -22.43 -8.54 9.79
C GLY A 8 -23.14 -7.34 9.16
N ALA A 9 -22.83 -6.12 9.60
CA ALA A 9 -23.38 -4.90 9.00
C ALA A 9 -22.66 -4.56 7.69
N TRP A 10 -23.42 -4.18 6.66
CA TRP A 10 -22.90 -3.69 5.41
C TRP A 10 -22.69 -2.18 5.40
N THR A 11 -21.64 -1.74 4.72
CA THR A 11 -21.43 -0.36 4.27
C THR A 11 -21.29 -0.38 2.75
N THR A 12 -22.11 0.42 2.03
CA THR A 12 -22.08 0.48 0.57
C THR A 12 -21.82 1.90 0.07
N TYR A 13 -21.00 1.97 -0.98
CA TYR A 13 -20.54 3.21 -1.63
C TYR A 13 -21.27 3.48 -2.95
N TYR A 14 -22.41 2.82 -3.16
CA TYR A 14 -23.33 2.98 -4.28
C TYR A 14 -24.75 2.63 -3.82
N PRO A 15 -25.82 3.13 -4.49
CA PRO A 15 -27.21 2.88 -4.09
C PRO A 15 -27.64 1.46 -4.46
N SER A 16 -27.26 0.48 -3.64
CA SER A 16 -27.63 -0.93 -3.80
C SER A 16 -29.11 -1.15 -3.55
N LYS A 17 -29.71 -2.10 -4.27
CA LYS A 17 -31.07 -2.59 -4.08
C LYS A 17 -31.10 -3.98 -3.43
N LEU A 18 -29.92 -4.59 -3.24
CA LEU A 18 -29.79 -5.90 -2.61
C LEU A 18 -30.19 -5.82 -1.12
N GLU A 19 -30.91 -6.82 -0.66
CA GLU A 19 -31.33 -6.91 0.73
C GLU A 19 -30.10 -6.97 1.65
N GLY A 20 -30.15 -6.22 2.76
CA GLY A 20 -29.03 -6.06 3.69
C GLY A 20 -27.99 -5.04 3.26
N LEU A 21 -27.76 -4.84 1.96
CA LEU A 21 -26.80 -3.85 1.45
C LEU A 21 -27.39 -2.45 1.33
N LYS A 22 -28.66 -2.35 0.92
CA LYS A 22 -29.36 -1.06 0.75
C LYS A 22 -29.38 -0.21 2.02
N GLU A 23 -29.45 -0.86 3.19
CA GLU A 23 -29.48 -0.21 4.51
C GLU A 23 -28.11 0.38 4.88
N GLY A 24 -27.02 -0.13 4.29
CA GLY A 24 -25.64 0.34 4.48
C GLY A 24 -25.21 1.47 3.56
N TYR A 25 -26.09 1.99 2.71
CA TYR A 25 -25.74 3.05 1.76
C TYR A 25 -25.44 4.39 2.44
N LEU A 26 -24.27 4.94 2.16
CA LEU A 26 -23.77 6.18 2.78
C LEU A 26 -24.38 7.48 2.22
N GLY A 27 -25.34 7.39 1.29
CA GLY A 27 -26.03 8.56 0.73
C GLY A 27 -25.27 9.29 -0.37
N SER A 28 -24.06 8.83 -0.74
CA SER A 28 -23.28 9.36 -1.87
C SER A 28 -22.82 8.23 -2.77
N ASP A 29 -23.15 8.30 -4.05
CA ASP A 29 -22.68 7.32 -5.05
C ASP A 29 -21.22 7.58 -5.42
N THR A 30 -20.33 7.07 -4.57
CA THR A 30 -18.87 7.20 -4.75
C THR A 30 -18.38 6.44 -5.98
N VAL A 31 -19.04 5.32 -6.32
CA VAL A 31 -18.70 4.53 -7.52
C VAL A 31 -18.98 5.32 -8.79
N GLU A 32 -20.18 5.89 -8.90
CA GLU A 32 -20.55 6.74 -10.04
C GLU A 32 -19.65 7.98 -10.12
N ASN A 33 -19.40 8.63 -8.99
CA ASN A 33 -18.53 9.81 -8.92
C ASN A 33 -17.11 9.50 -9.41
N ALA A 34 -16.55 8.35 -9.02
CA ALA A 34 -15.23 7.90 -9.48
C ALA A 34 -15.23 7.62 -10.99
N LEU A 35 -16.19 6.85 -11.48
CA LEU A 35 -16.31 6.52 -12.91
C LEU A 35 -16.48 7.77 -13.78
N ARG A 36 -17.33 8.71 -13.37
CA ARG A 36 -17.56 9.97 -14.08
C ARG A 36 -16.30 10.83 -14.17
N ASN A 37 -15.58 10.98 -13.06
CA ASN A 37 -14.35 11.74 -13.04
C ASN A 37 -13.24 11.05 -13.85
N CYS A 38 -13.09 9.74 -13.71
CA CYS A 38 -12.13 8.95 -14.50
C CYS A 38 -12.43 9.02 -16.01
N LYS A 39 -13.70 8.98 -16.40
CA LYS A 39 -14.12 9.17 -17.81
C LYS A 39 -13.69 10.54 -18.34
N LYS A 40 -13.89 11.60 -17.55
CA LYS A 40 -13.50 12.96 -17.94
C LYS A 40 -12.00 13.08 -18.25
N TYR A 41 -11.16 12.35 -17.52
CA TYR A 41 -9.70 12.42 -17.66
C TYR A 41 -9.09 11.23 -18.40
N GLY A 42 -9.90 10.33 -18.96
CA GLY A 42 -9.44 9.19 -19.76
C GLY A 42 -8.80 8.05 -18.96
N PHE A 43 -9.08 7.94 -17.68
CA PHE A 43 -8.60 6.85 -16.83
C PHE A 43 -9.43 5.57 -17.00
N LYS A 44 -8.78 4.42 -16.78
CA LYS A 44 -9.42 3.11 -16.65
C LYS A 44 -9.62 2.78 -15.18
N VAL A 45 -10.77 2.20 -14.83
CA VAL A 45 -11.15 1.86 -13.47
C VAL A 45 -11.37 0.36 -13.34
N PHE A 46 -10.68 -0.25 -12.38
CA PHE A 46 -11.08 -1.55 -11.85
C PHE A 46 -12.02 -1.31 -10.68
N VAL A 47 -13.25 -1.77 -10.80
CA VAL A 47 -14.26 -1.58 -9.76
C VAL A 47 -14.16 -2.73 -8.75
N GLY A 48 -13.95 -2.40 -7.48
CA GLY A 48 -13.93 -3.37 -6.40
C GLY A 48 -15.32 -3.99 -6.18
N MET A 49 -15.37 -5.30 -5.96
CA MET A 49 -16.64 -5.99 -5.68
C MET A 49 -17.03 -5.82 -4.21
N SER A 50 -16.65 -6.73 -3.34
CA SER A 50 -16.90 -6.61 -1.90
C SER A 50 -15.78 -7.20 -1.07
N LEU A 51 -15.73 -6.79 0.20
CA LEU A 51 -14.92 -7.41 1.23
C LEU A 51 -15.84 -7.73 2.44
N ASP A 52 -15.80 -8.96 2.92
CA ASP A 52 -16.34 -9.36 4.22
C ASP A 52 -15.14 -9.45 5.19
N GLU A 53 -15.12 -8.65 6.24
CA GLU A 53 -14.00 -8.58 7.20
C GLU A 53 -13.74 -9.90 7.94
N ASN A 54 -14.69 -10.84 7.93
CA ASN A 54 -14.45 -12.22 8.38
C ASN A 54 -13.45 -12.98 7.50
N TRP A 55 -13.03 -12.40 6.36
CA TRP A 55 -12.00 -12.96 5.50
C TRP A 55 -10.72 -13.31 6.28
N TRP A 56 -10.29 -12.45 7.17
CA TRP A 56 -9.04 -12.61 7.92
C TRP A 56 -9.00 -13.87 8.81
N ASP A 57 -10.17 -14.31 9.28
CA ASP A 57 -10.30 -15.49 10.13
C ASP A 57 -10.74 -16.76 9.38
N LYS A 58 -11.42 -16.58 8.23
CA LYS A 58 -12.15 -17.68 7.58
C LYS A 58 -11.59 -18.13 6.23
N PHE A 59 -10.87 -17.28 5.51
CA PHE A 59 -10.64 -17.38 4.05
C PHE A 59 -10.35 -18.77 3.48
N VAL A 60 -9.42 -19.56 4.01
CA VAL A 60 -9.14 -20.94 3.56
C VAL A 60 -9.63 -22.01 4.54
N TYR A 61 -10.17 -21.60 5.67
CA TYR A 61 -10.56 -22.52 6.73
C TYR A 61 -12.03 -22.89 6.71
N ASP A 62 -12.89 -21.99 6.17
CA ASP A 62 -14.36 -22.14 6.10
C ASP A 62 -14.83 -22.07 4.64
N LYS A 63 -14.89 -23.25 3.98
CA LYS A 63 -15.30 -23.36 2.58
C LYS A 63 -16.75 -22.92 2.34
N GLU A 64 -17.65 -23.18 3.29
CA GLU A 64 -19.09 -22.84 3.14
C GLU A 64 -19.26 -21.33 3.20
N TRP A 65 -18.60 -20.68 4.17
CA TRP A 65 -18.55 -19.24 4.27
C TRP A 65 -17.97 -18.60 3.01
N LEU A 66 -16.82 -19.11 2.51
CA LEU A 66 -16.17 -18.58 1.30
C LEU A 66 -17.10 -18.69 0.08
N THR A 67 -17.81 -19.82 -0.06
CA THR A 67 -18.80 -20.01 -1.12
C THR A 67 -19.90 -18.95 -1.04
N SER A 68 -20.45 -18.70 0.14
CA SER A 68 -21.47 -17.68 0.37
C SER A 68 -20.95 -16.27 0.07
N ALA A 69 -19.74 -15.94 0.53
CA ALA A 69 -19.11 -14.63 0.29
C ALA A 69 -18.90 -14.38 -1.22
N MET A 70 -18.44 -15.38 -1.97
CA MET A 70 -18.24 -15.24 -3.43
C MET A 70 -19.55 -15.12 -4.19
N ASN A 71 -20.65 -15.79 -3.77
CA ASN A 71 -21.96 -15.56 -4.36
C ASN A 71 -22.45 -14.12 -4.12
N THR A 72 -22.26 -13.59 -2.91
CA THR A 72 -22.58 -12.18 -2.62
C THR A 72 -21.73 -11.23 -3.49
N CYS A 73 -20.43 -11.51 -3.69
CA CYS A 73 -19.60 -10.77 -4.63
C CYS A 73 -20.21 -10.76 -6.06
N ASN A 74 -20.75 -11.89 -6.52
CA ASN A 74 -21.36 -12.00 -7.82
C ASN A 74 -22.66 -11.18 -7.95
N ASP A 75 -23.51 -11.17 -6.91
CA ASP A 75 -24.73 -10.36 -6.87
C ASP A 75 -24.39 -8.86 -6.94
N ILE A 76 -23.38 -8.43 -6.18
CA ILE A 76 -22.86 -7.06 -6.22
C ILE A 76 -22.28 -6.73 -7.60
N ALA A 77 -21.48 -7.60 -8.18
CA ALA A 77 -20.91 -7.40 -9.51
C ALA A 77 -22.02 -7.26 -10.58
N ASN A 78 -23.08 -8.08 -10.51
CA ASN A 78 -24.23 -7.99 -11.40
C ASN A 78 -24.93 -6.62 -11.29
N GLU A 79 -25.16 -6.14 -10.06
CA GLU A 79 -25.81 -4.84 -9.82
C GLU A 79 -24.93 -3.67 -10.31
N LEU A 80 -23.63 -3.69 -10.02
CA LEU A 80 -22.68 -2.69 -10.49
C LEU A 80 -22.58 -2.66 -12.03
N TYR A 81 -22.54 -3.83 -12.66
CA TYR A 81 -22.52 -3.94 -14.12
C TYR A 81 -23.78 -3.35 -14.74
N ALA A 82 -24.94 -3.72 -14.21
CA ALA A 82 -26.23 -3.22 -14.70
C ALA A 82 -26.39 -1.70 -14.51
N ASN A 83 -25.90 -1.17 -13.40
CA ASN A 83 -26.04 0.26 -13.08
C ASN A 83 -25.07 1.16 -13.89
N TYR A 84 -23.83 0.71 -14.14
CA TYR A 84 -22.79 1.62 -14.60
C TYR A 84 -22.12 1.24 -15.92
N HIS A 85 -22.10 -0.03 -16.32
CA HIS A 85 -21.25 -0.47 -17.44
C HIS A 85 -21.60 0.22 -18.75
N GLU A 86 -22.88 0.30 -19.13
CA GLU A 86 -23.26 0.90 -20.41
C GLU A 86 -22.89 2.39 -20.50
N MET A 87 -23.02 3.12 -19.40
CA MET A 87 -22.69 4.55 -19.33
C MET A 87 -21.18 4.79 -19.33
N TYR A 88 -20.41 3.87 -18.77
CA TYR A 88 -18.97 4.01 -18.52
C TYR A 88 -18.12 2.92 -19.16
N LYS A 89 -18.58 2.26 -20.24
CA LYS A 89 -17.93 1.11 -20.88
C LYS A 89 -16.45 1.30 -21.24
N ASP A 90 -16.04 2.53 -21.59
CA ASP A 90 -14.65 2.83 -21.90
C ASP A 90 -13.80 3.11 -20.66
N THR A 91 -14.42 3.28 -19.49
CA THR A 91 -13.81 3.64 -18.21
C THR A 91 -13.87 2.49 -17.22
N PHE A 92 -15.02 1.85 -17.04
CA PHE A 92 -15.19 0.65 -16.23
C PHE A 92 -14.50 -0.52 -16.95
N TYR A 93 -13.20 -0.66 -16.63
CA TYR A 93 -12.30 -1.50 -17.43
C TYR A 93 -12.22 -2.93 -16.95
N GLY A 94 -12.35 -3.16 -15.63
CA GLY A 94 -12.18 -4.47 -15.02
C GLY A 94 -12.72 -4.56 -13.62
N TRP A 95 -12.61 -5.75 -13.04
CA TRP A 95 -13.03 -6.08 -11.69
C TRP A 95 -11.83 -6.16 -10.76
N TYR A 96 -11.94 -5.59 -9.57
CA TYR A 96 -10.97 -5.78 -8.51
C TYR A 96 -11.53 -6.68 -7.43
N TRP A 97 -10.82 -7.77 -7.16
CA TRP A 97 -11.17 -8.68 -6.09
C TRP A 97 -10.53 -8.18 -4.79
N ASN A 98 -11.37 -7.69 -3.88
CA ASN A 98 -10.93 -7.01 -2.68
C ASN A 98 -10.28 -7.90 -1.61
N PRO A 99 -10.64 -9.19 -1.45
CA PRO A 99 -10.00 -10.03 -0.46
C PRO A 99 -8.50 -10.18 -0.70
N GLU A 100 -7.71 -10.13 0.36
CA GLU A 100 -6.27 -10.24 0.28
C GLU A 100 -5.82 -11.66 0.63
N ILE A 101 -5.24 -12.37 -0.34
CA ILE A 101 -4.53 -13.61 -0.07
C ILE A 101 -3.18 -13.22 0.52
N TRP A 102 -2.83 -13.80 1.67
CA TRP A 102 -1.53 -13.59 2.26
C TRP A 102 -0.89 -14.92 2.66
N ASN A 103 0.44 -14.94 2.75
CA ASN A 103 1.15 -16.20 2.86
C ASN A 103 1.06 -16.87 4.24
N ALA A 104 0.73 -16.16 5.33
CA ALA A 104 0.53 -16.72 6.66
C ALA A 104 1.33 -18.02 6.87
N ASP A 105 0.69 -19.09 7.41
CA ASP A 105 1.29 -20.42 7.56
C ASP A 105 1.17 -21.30 6.30
N ILE A 106 0.55 -20.81 5.22
CA ILE A 106 0.26 -21.61 4.01
C ILE A 106 1.54 -22.10 3.36
N PHE A 107 2.55 -21.25 3.22
CA PHE A 107 3.80 -21.61 2.54
C PHE A 107 4.66 -22.57 3.34
N LYS A 108 4.61 -22.51 4.68
CA LYS A 108 5.32 -23.42 5.57
C LYS A 108 4.57 -24.72 5.86
N ALA A 109 3.32 -24.82 5.40
CA ALA A 109 2.51 -26.01 5.58
C ALA A 109 3.10 -27.20 4.82
N THR A 110 2.79 -28.42 5.29
CA THR A 110 3.07 -29.63 4.50
C THR A 110 2.37 -29.53 3.16
N SER A 111 2.90 -30.22 2.14
CA SER A 111 2.30 -30.21 0.80
C SER A 111 0.81 -30.53 0.82
N ALA A 112 0.38 -31.51 1.62
CA ALA A 112 -1.03 -31.91 1.73
C ALA A 112 -1.93 -30.80 2.31
N VAL A 113 -1.45 -30.01 3.27
CA VAL A 113 -2.19 -28.85 3.83
C VAL A 113 -2.22 -27.71 2.84
N ARG A 114 -1.08 -27.41 2.21
CA ARG A 114 -1.00 -26.41 1.15
C ARG A 114 -1.94 -26.72 -0.01
N ASP A 115 -1.97 -27.97 -0.47
CA ASP A 115 -2.85 -28.40 -1.56
C ASP A 115 -4.32 -28.21 -1.21
N LYS A 116 -4.72 -28.52 0.05
CA LYS A 116 -6.07 -28.26 0.54
C LYS A 116 -6.41 -26.77 0.54
N PHE A 117 -5.49 -25.89 0.91
CA PHE A 117 -5.72 -24.44 0.87
C PHE A 117 -5.86 -23.95 -0.57
N ILE A 118 -5.03 -24.45 -1.49
CA ILE A 118 -5.15 -24.17 -2.92
C ILE A 118 -6.51 -24.62 -3.44
N ASP A 119 -6.99 -25.81 -3.02
CA ASP A 119 -8.31 -26.32 -3.41
C ASP A 119 -9.43 -25.40 -2.98
N VAL A 120 -9.44 -24.98 -1.71
CA VAL A 120 -10.47 -24.08 -1.17
C VAL A 120 -10.44 -22.72 -1.86
N LEU A 121 -9.24 -22.13 -2.02
CA LEU A 121 -9.08 -20.83 -2.69
C LEU A 121 -9.51 -20.89 -4.14
N SER A 122 -9.06 -21.90 -4.90
CA SER A 122 -9.41 -22.02 -6.31
C SER A 122 -10.91 -22.25 -6.49
N ASP A 123 -11.54 -23.09 -5.67
CA ASP A 123 -12.98 -23.31 -5.70
C ASP A 123 -13.74 -22.00 -5.45
N GLY A 124 -13.34 -21.22 -4.43
CA GLY A 124 -13.93 -19.92 -4.12
C GLY A 124 -13.75 -18.92 -5.26
N MET A 125 -12.53 -18.75 -5.76
CA MET A 125 -12.26 -17.82 -6.88
C MET A 125 -13.01 -18.23 -8.15
N ASN A 126 -13.13 -19.54 -8.41
CA ASN A 126 -13.85 -20.05 -9.60
C ASN A 126 -15.34 -19.68 -9.58
N ILE A 127 -15.98 -19.57 -8.41
CA ILE A 127 -17.36 -19.11 -8.31
C ILE A 127 -17.51 -17.73 -8.95
N SER A 128 -16.62 -16.79 -8.64
CA SER A 128 -16.65 -15.44 -9.22
C SER A 128 -16.13 -15.41 -10.65
N LEU A 129 -15.05 -16.11 -10.97
CA LEU A 129 -14.48 -16.14 -12.33
C LEU A 129 -15.45 -16.74 -13.36
N ASP A 130 -16.10 -17.84 -13.02
CA ASP A 130 -17.09 -18.49 -13.89
C ASP A 130 -18.35 -17.63 -14.09
N TYR A 131 -18.74 -16.86 -13.07
CA TYR A 131 -19.82 -15.89 -13.17
C TYR A 131 -19.44 -14.71 -14.06
N LEU A 132 -18.30 -14.08 -13.78
CA LEU A 132 -17.80 -12.91 -14.52
C LEU A 132 -17.47 -13.23 -15.97
N SER A 133 -17.07 -14.47 -16.28
CA SER A 133 -16.86 -14.93 -17.66
C SER A 133 -18.12 -14.89 -18.52
N LYS A 134 -19.29 -14.94 -17.89
CA LYS A 134 -20.61 -14.83 -18.56
C LYS A 134 -21.13 -13.41 -18.54
N LEU A 135 -20.97 -12.71 -17.41
CA LEU A 135 -21.46 -11.34 -17.22
C LEU A 135 -20.68 -10.33 -18.07
N SER A 136 -19.36 -10.45 -18.09
CA SER A 136 -18.44 -9.47 -18.66
C SER A 136 -17.15 -10.12 -19.18
N PRO A 137 -17.24 -10.93 -20.29
CA PRO A 137 -16.14 -11.76 -20.76
C PRO A 137 -14.87 -10.98 -21.12
N ASP A 138 -15.01 -9.72 -21.54
CA ASP A 138 -13.91 -8.86 -21.99
C ASP A 138 -13.28 -8.02 -20.87
N MET A 139 -13.87 -8.04 -19.66
CA MET A 139 -13.36 -7.27 -18.52
C MET A 139 -12.42 -8.13 -17.68
N PRO A 140 -11.15 -7.70 -17.49
CA PRO A 140 -10.19 -8.45 -16.69
C PRO A 140 -10.56 -8.47 -15.20
N PHE A 141 -10.18 -9.55 -14.54
CA PHE A 141 -10.22 -9.70 -13.10
C PHE A 141 -8.81 -9.45 -12.53
N MET A 142 -8.67 -8.57 -11.56
CA MET A 142 -7.40 -8.23 -10.91
C MET A 142 -7.50 -8.48 -9.41
N PHE A 143 -6.43 -8.96 -8.81
CA PHE A 143 -6.32 -9.15 -7.38
C PHE A 143 -4.89 -8.87 -6.90
N SER A 144 -4.75 -8.36 -5.67
CA SER A 144 -3.46 -7.92 -5.09
C SER A 144 -3.19 -8.69 -3.79
N PRO A 145 -2.48 -9.83 -3.85
CA PRO A 145 -2.09 -10.54 -2.65
C PRO A 145 -0.95 -9.83 -1.90
N PHE A 146 -0.93 -10.02 -0.58
CA PHE A 146 0.13 -9.58 0.31
C PHE A 146 1.11 -10.71 0.61
N ALA A 147 2.37 -10.40 0.86
CA ALA A 147 3.36 -11.37 1.31
C ALA A 147 4.23 -10.83 2.44
N ASN A 148 4.49 -11.68 3.44
CA ASN A 148 5.52 -11.45 4.44
C ASN A 148 6.68 -12.44 4.21
N THR A 149 7.87 -11.91 3.90
CA THR A 149 9.05 -12.71 3.57
C THR A 149 9.63 -13.49 4.74
N ASP A 150 9.24 -13.19 5.97
CA ASP A 150 9.64 -13.94 7.16
C ASP A 150 8.83 -15.25 7.33
N LEU A 151 7.70 -15.36 6.62
CA LEU A 151 6.78 -16.50 6.71
C LEU A 151 7.02 -17.59 5.67
N GLY A 152 7.99 -17.44 4.76
CA GLY A 152 8.31 -18.43 3.74
C GLY A 152 9.47 -18.00 2.85
N SER A 153 9.79 -18.82 1.87
CA SER A 153 10.83 -18.53 0.88
C SER A 153 10.23 -18.07 -0.47
N ALA A 154 11.07 -17.49 -1.31
CA ALA A 154 10.67 -17.15 -2.69
C ALA A 154 10.29 -18.43 -3.49
N ASP A 155 10.89 -19.60 -3.19
CA ASP A 155 10.53 -20.86 -3.83
C ASP A 155 9.15 -21.35 -3.37
N ASP A 156 8.82 -21.23 -2.08
CA ASP A 156 7.48 -21.52 -1.57
C ASP A 156 6.44 -20.63 -2.25
N ASN A 157 6.75 -19.34 -2.43
CA ASN A 157 5.93 -18.36 -3.13
C ASN A 157 5.69 -18.80 -4.59
N TYR A 158 6.76 -19.16 -5.30
CA TYR A 158 6.66 -19.66 -6.68
C TYR A 158 5.77 -20.89 -6.78
N GLN A 159 5.99 -21.91 -5.94
CA GLN A 159 5.23 -23.16 -5.97
C GLN A 159 3.75 -22.92 -5.68
N PHE A 160 3.43 -22.13 -4.66
CA PHE A 160 2.05 -21.81 -4.30
C PHE A 160 1.31 -21.11 -5.45
N TRP A 161 1.89 -20.05 -6.01
CA TRP A 161 1.24 -19.29 -7.08
C TRP A 161 1.12 -20.06 -8.38
N ARG A 162 2.15 -20.82 -8.75
CA ARG A 162 2.08 -21.74 -9.89
C ARG A 162 0.90 -22.71 -9.77
N ASP A 163 0.75 -23.34 -8.63
CA ASP A 163 -0.24 -24.39 -8.43
C ASP A 163 -1.65 -23.81 -8.30
N LEU A 164 -1.81 -22.68 -7.61
CA LEU A 164 -3.08 -21.96 -7.55
C LEU A 164 -3.53 -21.47 -8.94
N ILE A 165 -2.62 -20.85 -9.72
CA ILE A 165 -2.96 -20.35 -11.07
C ILE A 165 -3.33 -21.51 -12.00
N LYS A 166 -2.62 -22.64 -11.93
CA LYS A 166 -2.94 -23.84 -12.73
C LYS A 166 -4.37 -24.36 -12.46
N LYS A 167 -4.78 -24.33 -11.20
CA LYS A 167 -6.06 -24.88 -10.74
C LYS A 167 -7.24 -23.93 -10.94
N THR A 168 -7.00 -22.63 -10.92
CA THR A 168 -8.03 -21.59 -10.99
C THR A 168 -8.40 -21.30 -12.44
N ASN A 169 -9.68 -21.01 -12.70
CA ASN A 169 -10.26 -20.74 -14.04
C ASN A 169 -9.96 -19.32 -14.53
N PHE A 170 -8.75 -18.82 -14.28
CA PHE A 170 -8.32 -17.53 -14.80
C PHE A 170 -8.40 -17.47 -16.33
N ARG A 171 -8.79 -16.31 -16.83
CA ARG A 171 -8.93 -16.02 -18.26
C ARG A 171 -7.69 -15.27 -18.76
N LYS A 172 -7.46 -15.36 -20.06
CA LYS A 172 -6.43 -14.55 -20.70
C LYS A 172 -6.75 -13.06 -20.51
N GLY A 173 -5.86 -12.35 -19.82
CA GLY A 173 -6.06 -10.93 -19.51
C GLY A 173 -6.36 -10.64 -18.04
N ASP A 174 -6.76 -11.63 -17.24
CA ASP A 174 -6.82 -11.50 -15.78
C ASP A 174 -5.43 -11.22 -15.22
N ILE A 175 -5.33 -10.58 -14.07
CA ILE A 175 -4.11 -9.94 -13.58
C ILE A 175 -3.80 -10.35 -12.15
N LEU A 176 -2.65 -10.97 -11.94
CA LEU A 176 -2.00 -11.08 -10.64
C LEU A 176 -1.17 -9.81 -10.42
N CYS A 177 -1.51 -9.05 -9.40
CA CYS A 177 -0.88 -7.77 -9.08
C CYS A 177 -0.46 -7.72 -7.59
N PRO A 178 0.52 -8.55 -7.14
CA PRO A 178 0.88 -8.61 -5.74
C PRO A 178 1.38 -7.25 -5.24
N MET A 179 1.05 -6.96 -3.98
CA MET A 179 1.70 -5.89 -3.22
C MET A 179 3.18 -6.25 -3.08
N ASP A 180 4.05 -5.27 -3.22
CA ASP A 180 5.47 -5.48 -2.94
C ASP A 180 5.76 -5.60 -1.46
N SER A 181 4.78 -5.24 -0.63
CA SER A 181 4.76 -5.38 0.83
C SER A 181 5.92 -4.66 1.54
N VAL A 182 6.56 -3.70 0.88
CA VAL A 182 7.70 -2.96 1.45
C VAL A 182 7.21 -1.89 2.41
N GLY A 183 6.19 -1.13 2.03
CA GLY A 183 5.57 -0.12 2.89
C GLY A 183 4.97 -0.72 4.15
N ALA A 184 4.25 -1.83 4.01
CA ALA A 184 3.65 -2.56 5.12
C ALA A 184 4.66 -3.35 5.98
N GLY A 185 5.96 -3.33 5.63
CA GLY A 185 7.00 -4.03 6.40
C GLY A 185 7.02 -5.55 6.21
N GLY A 186 6.23 -6.10 5.31
CA GLY A 186 6.21 -7.53 4.99
C GLY A 186 7.42 -7.99 4.18
N THR A 187 8.04 -7.06 3.43
CA THR A 187 9.25 -7.31 2.62
C THR A 187 10.23 -6.17 2.79
N LYS A 188 11.52 -6.46 2.69
CA LYS A 188 12.56 -5.43 2.56
C LYS A 188 12.96 -5.30 1.10
N VAL A 189 13.30 -4.09 0.64
CA VAL A 189 13.70 -3.81 -0.75
C VAL A 189 14.78 -4.79 -1.25
N GLN A 190 15.73 -5.18 -0.39
CA GLN A 190 16.81 -6.14 -0.71
C GLN A 190 16.32 -7.56 -1.05
N TYR A 191 15.12 -7.95 -0.63
CA TYR A 191 14.53 -9.27 -0.92
C TYR A 191 13.54 -9.24 -2.08
N LEU A 192 13.07 -8.05 -2.44
CA LEU A 192 12.00 -7.85 -3.42
C LEU A 192 12.32 -8.48 -4.79
N ASP A 193 13.56 -8.36 -5.24
CA ASP A 193 14.00 -8.92 -6.54
C ASP A 193 13.68 -10.42 -6.67
N LYS A 194 14.03 -11.22 -5.65
CA LYS A 194 13.78 -12.67 -5.66
C LYS A 194 12.29 -13.03 -5.56
N TRP A 195 11.52 -12.23 -4.82
CA TRP A 195 10.09 -12.49 -4.64
C TRP A 195 9.30 -12.15 -5.90
N LEU A 196 9.60 -11.03 -6.58
CA LEU A 196 8.97 -10.69 -7.84
C LEU A 196 9.38 -11.65 -8.97
N GLU A 197 10.64 -12.12 -8.98
CA GLU A 197 11.07 -13.18 -9.89
C GLU A 197 10.24 -14.46 -9.69
N ALA A 198 9.96 -14.85 -8.44
CA ALA A 198 9.15 -16.04 -8.13
C ALA A 198 7.71 -15.93 -8.66
N TYR A 199 7.05 -14.77 -8.48
CA TYR A 199 5.73 -14.49 -9.08
C TYR A 199 5.81 -14.55 -10.61
N SER A 200 6.78 -13.88 -11.22
CA SER A 200 6.98 -13.85 -12.67
C SER A 200 7.15 -15.25 -13.26
N LYS A 201 7.96 -16.09 -12.63
CA LYS A 201 8.14 -17.50 -13.03
C LYS A 201 6.84 -18.30 -12.97
N ALA A 202 6.07 -18.15 -11.88
CA ALA A 202 4.79 -18.84 -11.72
C ALA A 202 3.80 -18.45 -12.82
N VAL A 203 3.70 -17.15 -13.12
CA VAL A 203 2.83 -16.63 -14.19
C VAL A 203 3.31 -17.11 -15.56
N ALA A 204 4.59 -17.02 -15.87
CA ALA A 204 5.17 -17.43 -17.15
C ALA A 204 4.97 -18.93 -17.43
N GLU A 205 5.18 -19.79 -16.42
CA GLU A 205 5.00 -21.24 -16.55
C GLU A 205 3.54 -21.63 -16.87
N THR A 206 2.59 -20.89 -16.28
CA THR A 206 1.16 -21.18 -16.50
C THR A 206 0.63 -20.56 -17.78
N GLY A 207 1.13 -19.42 -18.20
CA GLY A 207 0.72 -18.69 -19.41
C GLY A 207 -0.76 -18.23 -19.41
N LYS A 208 -1.44 -18.24 -18.24
CA LYS A 208 -2.88 -17.97 -18.14
C LYS A 208 -3.20 -16.50 -17.90
N ILE A 209 -2.40 -15.79 -17.10
CA ILE A 209 -2.70 -14.45 -16.59
C ILE A 209 -1.53 -13.49 -16.85
N LYS A 210 -1.78 -12.20 -16.66
CA LYS A 210 -0.76 -11.15 -16.68
C LYS A 210 -0.15 -10.95 -15.31
N PHE A 211 1.07 -10.44 -15.29
CA PHE A 211 1.76 -10.06 -14.06
C PHE A 211 1.96 -8.55 -14.01
N TRP A 212 1.37 -7.91 -13.01
CA TRP A 212 1.64 -6.53 -12.61
C TRP A 212 2.22 -6.52 -11.19
N ALA A 213 2.75 -5.39 -10.74
CA ALA A 213 3.18 -5.20 -9.36
C ALA A 213 2.50 -3.96 -8.76
N ASN A 214 2.07 -4.07 -7.50
CA ASN A 214 1.53 -2.98 -6.72
C ASN A 214 2.62 -2.51 -5.74
N CYS A 215 3.30 -1.41 -6.07
CA CYS A 215 4.37 -0.86 -5.26
C CYS A 215 3.80 0.08 -4.20
N GLU A 216 4.12 -0.20 -2.94
CA GLU A 216 3.65 0.59 -1.80
C GLU A 216 4.49 1.85 -1.62
N ASP A 217 3.85 3.01 -1.70
CA ASP A 217 4.47 4.34 -1.61
C ASP A 217 4.31 5.00 -0.23
N PHE A 218 4.04 4.20 0.79
CA PHE A 218 4.01 4.60 2.20
C PHE A 218 5.10 3.92 3.02
N ASP A 219 5.36 4.44 4.21
CA ASP A 219 6.35 3.95 5.16
C ASP A 219 5.85 4.14 6.59
N TYR A 220 6.68 3.78 7.56
CA TYR A 220 6.43 4.04 8.98
C TYR A 220 7.59 4.84 9.59
N THR A 221 7.25 5.76 10.46
CA THR A 221 8.24 6.41 11.35
C THR A 221 8.80 5.40 12.35
N VAL A 222 9.88 5.74 13.02
CA VAL A 222 10.43 4.89 14.11
C VAL A 222 9.46 4.73 15.28
N GLN A 223 8.48 5.62 15.41
CA GLN A 223 7.38 5.54 16.37
C GLN A 223 6.24 4.65 15.90
N GLY A 224 6.23 4.26 14.63
CA GLY A 224 5.20 3.42 14.03
C GLY A 224 4.04 4.18 13.39
N ASP A 225 4.15 5.49 13.22
CA ASP A 225 3.16 6.27 12.50
C ASP A 225 3.30 6.09 10.99
N VAL A 226 2.19 5.96 10.27
CA VAL A 226 2.19 5.87 8.82
C VAL A 226 2.62 7.19 8.20
N CYS A 227 3.53 7.14 7.25
CA CYS A 227 4.01 8.30 6.52
C CYS A 227 4.21 7.97 5.02
N THR A 228 4.49 8.99 4.22
CA THR A 228 4.86 8.79 2.82
C THR A 228 6.29 8.28 2.72
N ALA A 229 6.53 7.30 1.84
CA ALA A 229 7.88 6.89 1.48
C ALA A 229 8.57 7.97 0.64
N ASP A 230 9.86 8.21 0.90
CA ASP A 230 10.65 9.06 0.01
C ASP A 230 10.82 8.43 -1.39
N MET A 231 11.06 9.28 -2.39
CA MET A 231 11.20 8.83 -3.77
C MET A 231 12.42 7.93 -3.99
N GLY A 232 13.46 8.06 -3.14
CA GLY A 232 14.65 7.23 -3.19
C GLY A 232 14.38 5.76 -2.89
N ARG A 233 13.49 5.48 -1.92
CA ARG A 233 13.01 4.13 -1.65
C ARG A 233 12.02 3.66 -2.71
N PHE A 234 11.02 4.48 -3.01
CA PHE A 234 9.93 4.10 -3.92
C PHE A 234 10.42 3.85 -5.36
N SER A 235 11.38 4.63 -5.87
CA SER A 235 11.97 4.39 -7.20
C SER A 235 12.65 3.03 -7.30
N LYS A 236 13.36 2.60 -6.26
CA LYS A 236 14.02 1.27 -6.23
C LYS A 236 13.01 0.12 -6.32
N GLN A 237 11.85 0.26 -5.67
CA GLN A 237 10.77 -0.72 -5.77
C GLN A 237 10.26 -0.81 -7.22
N MET A 238 9.97 0.34 -7.84
CA MET A 238 9.51 0.40 -9.23
C MET A 238 10.56 -0.15 -10.22
N GLU A 239 11.85 0.17 -10.04
CA GLU A 239 12.95 -0.32 -10.88
C GLU A 239 13.11 -1.85 -10.79
N ILE A 240 12.97 -2.41 -9.58
CA ILE A 240 12.99 -3.86 -9.39
C ILE A 240 11.76 -4.49 -10.04
N ALA A 241 10.58 -3.95 -9.81
CA ALA A 241 9.33 -4.47 -10.37
C ALA A 241 9.35 -4.45 -11.92
N ALA A 242 9.87 -3.39 -12.53
CA ALA A 242 9.95 -3.24 -13.98
C ALA A 242 10.77 -4.34 -14.69
N LYS A 243 11.62 -5.09 -13.98
CA LYS A 243 12.35 -6.23 -14.55
C LYS A 243 11.46 -7.43 -14.84
N TYR A 244 10.36 -7.57 -14.12
CA TYR A 244 9.57 -8.80 -14.04
C TYR A 244 8.13 -8.66 -14.49
N CYS A 245 7.53 -7.47 -14.38
CA CYS A 245 6.11 -7.26 -14.63
C CYS A 245 5.83 -6.36 -15.84
N GLU A 246 4.65 -6.52 -16.43
CA GLU A 246 4.20 -5.72 -17.58
C GLU A 246 3.85 -4.28 -17.19
N LYS A 247 3.44 -4.06 -15.94
CA LYS A 247 3.01 -2.77 -15.41
C LYS A 247 3.18 -2.71 -13.91
N THR A 248 3.58 -1.55 -13.42
CA THR A 248 3.51 -1.18 -12.00
C THR A 248 2.31 -0.28 -11.75
N ILE A 249 1.64 -0.49 -10.63
CA ILE A 249 0.70 0.45 -10.01
C ILE A 249 1.20 0.77 -8.62
N THR A 250 0.57 1.70 -7.92
CA THR A 250 0.97 2.06 -6.56
C THR A 250 -0.21 2.10 -5.60
N PHE A 251 0.06 1.77 -4.35
CA PHE A 251 -0.84 1.97 -3.22
C PHE A 251 -0.20 2.97 -2.22
N ALA A 252 -0.63 4.25 -2.26
CA ALA A 252 -1.56 4.81 -3.22
C ALA A 252 -1.21 6.28 -3.45
N TYR A 253 -0.90 6.66 -4.68
CA TYR A 253 -0.58 8.04 -5.02
C TYR A 253 -1.57 9.05 -4.43
N SER A 254 -2.88 8.73 -4.46
CA SER A 254 -3.91 9.62 -3.94
C SER A 254 -3.77 9.92 -2.45
N HIS A 255 -3.22 9.00 -1.66
CA HIS A 255 -3.03 9.15 -0.21
C HIS A 255 -1.67 9.77 0.12
N TYR A 256 -0.62 9.28 -0.52
CA TYR A 256 0.76 9.49 -0.06
C TYR A 256 1.55 10.48 -0.93
N TYR A 257 1.18 10.67 -2.20
CA TYR A 257 1.94 11.54 -3.12
C TYR A 257 1.13 12.72 -3.64
N SER A 258 -0.20 12.68 -3.52
CA SER A 258 -1.05 13.76 -3.98
C SER A 258 -0.84 15.06 -3.15
N PRO A 259 -0.58 16.21 -3.79
CA PRO A 259 -0.41 17.48 -3.09
C PRO A 259 -1.67 17.98 -2.38
N TYR A 260 -2.79 17.26 -2.51
CA TYR A 260 -4.02 17.53 -1.75
C TYR A 260 -4.04 16.82 -0.38
N ASN A 261 -3.21 15.79 -0.19
CA ASN A 261 -3.22 14.96 1.01
C ASN A 261 -1.86 14.92 1.74
N THR A 262 -0.79 15.44 1.12
CA THR A 262 0.54 15.51 1.72
C THR A 262 1.29 16.74 1.21
N VAL A 263 2.54 16.94 1.65
CA VAL A 263 3.35 18.07 1.16
C VAL A 263 3.61 17.95 -0.34
N PRO A 264 3.53 19.08 -1.08
CA PRO A 264 3.68 19.07 -2.54
C PRO A 264 5.00 18.51 -3.06
N GLY A 265 6.03 18.49 -2.23
CA GLY A 265 7.37 17.98 -2.56
C GLY A 265 7.37 16.53 -3.02
N TYR A 266 6.48 15.68 -2.49
CA TYR A 266 6.39 14.28 -2.92
C TYR A 266 5.92 14.14 -4.38
N ASP A 267 4.88 14.89 -4.79
CA ASP A 267 4.47 14.94 -6.20
C ASP A 267 5.58 15.53 -7.09
N ALA A 268 6.27 16.56 -6.62
CA ALA A 268 7.36 17.18 -7.34
C ALA A 268 8.53 16.19 -7.56
N ALA A 269 8.94 15.45 -6.53
CA ALA A 269 9.98 14.41 -6.62
C ALA A 269 9.58 13.28 -7.59
N TYR A 270 8.33 12.81 -7.50
CA TYR A 270 7.81 11.80 -8.41
C TYR A 270 7.80 12.28 -9.87
N ARG A 271 7.30 13.49 -10.15
CA ARG A 271 7.30 14.07 -11.49
C ARG A 271 8.69 14.31 -12.02
N TYR A 272 9.62 14.73 -11.18
CA TYR A 272 11.01 14.88 -11.54
C TYR A 272 11.62 13.54 -12.00
N TYR A 273 11.41 12.47 -11.20
CA TYR A 273 11.87 11.12 -11.53
C TYR A 273 11.28 10.62 -12.85
N ILE A 274 9.96 10.70 -13.03
CA ILE A 274 9.29 10.24 -14.26
C ILE A 274 9.78 11.01 -15.49
N LYS A 275 10.01 12.31 -15.36
CA LYS A 275 10.49 13.16 -16.47
C LYS A 275 11.94 12.91 -16.84
N ASN A 276 12.81 12.70 -15.85
CA ASN A 276 14.25 12.68 -16.04
C ASN A 276 14.86 11.27 -16.02
N GLY A 277 14.13 10.24 -15.60
CA GLY A 277 14.62 8.87 -15.44
C GLY A 277 15.68 8.70 -14.35
N LYS A 278 15.77 9.65 -13.41
CA LYS A 278 16.70 9.64 -12.29
C LYS A 278 16.16 10.48 -11.13
N LEU A 279 16.64 10.18 -9.92
CA LEU A 279 16.34 10.98 -8.75
C LEU A 279 16.98 12.38 -8.86
N GLU A 280 16.37 13.32 -8.21
CA GLU A 280 16.96 14.58 -7.80
C GLU A 280 17.97 14.30 -6.66
N THR A 281 19.07 15.04 -6.56
CA THR A 281 20.21 14.73 -5.68
C THR A 281 20.78 15.93 -4.93
N GLU A 282 20.10 17.08 -4.97
CA GLU A 282 20.50 18.27 -4.18
C GLU A 282 20.00 18.09 -2.76
N ALA A 283 20.93 18.06 -1.80
CA ALA A 283 20.54 17.90 -0.39
C ALA A 283 19.96 19.21 0.16
N PRO A 284 18.99 19.12 1.10
CA PRO A 284 18.44 20.30 1.76
C PRO A 284 19.47 21.06 2.61
N THR A 285 19.16 22.29 2.95
CA THR A 285 19.95 23.04 3.92
C THR A 285 19.89 22.38 5.29
N ALA A 286 21.00 22.41 6.04
CA ALA A 286 21.01 21.93 7.42
C ALA A 286 20.02 22.75 8.29
N PRO A 287 19.34 22.14 9.28
CA PRO A 287 18.49 22.85 10.23
C PRO A 287 19.27 23.94 10.97
N ALA A 288 18.77 25.17 10.97
CA ALA A 288 19.45 26.29 11.60
C ALA A 288 18.96 26.52 13.03
N ASN A 289 19.80 27.19 13.86
CA ASN A 289 19.49 27.56 15.24
C ASN A 289 19.05 26.36 16.10
N PHE A 290 19.66 25.20 15.90
CA PHE A 290 19.36 24.01 16.67
C PHE A 290 19.73 24.21 18.15
N THR A 291 18.76 24.01 19.04
CA THR A 291 18.90 24.12 20.50
C THR A 291 18.29 22.89 21.17
N VAL A 292 18.84 22.57 22.34
CA VAL A 292 18.31 21.53 23.22
C VAL A 292 18.25 22.04 24.63
N GLU A 293 17.08 22.01 25.27
CA GLU A 293 16.86 22.44 26.64
C GLU A 293 16.20 21.33 27.47
N LEU A 294 16.71 21.11 28.69
CA LEU A 294 16.08 20.14 29.60
C LEU A 294 14.89 20.80 30.32
N GLN A 295 13.68 20.31 30.04
CA GLN A 295 12.44 20.78 30.65
C GLN A 295 11.59 19.59 31.11
N ASN A 296 11.06 19.63 32.34
CA ASN A 296 10.14 18.62 32.88
C ASN A 296 10.58 17.16 32.65
N ASN A 297 11.86 16.87 32.83
CA ASN A 297 12.50 15.55 32.61
C ASN A 297 12.70 15.11 31.14
N ALA A 298 12.36 15.94 30.17
CA ALA A 298 12.64 15.70 28.76
C ALA A 298 13.62 16.73 28.20
N ALA A 299 14.44 16.36 27.25
CA ALA A 299 15.13 17.29 26.36
C ALA A 299 14.15 17.79 25.31
N ILE A 300 13.99 19.10 25.23
CA ILE A 300 13.19 19.75 24.16
C ILE A 300 14.17 20.22 23.10
N LEU A 301 13.96 19.71 21.89
CA LEU A 301 14.77 19.99 20.71
C LEU A 301 14.00 20.92 19.77
N GLU A 302 14.61 22.05 19.41
CA GLU A 302 14.00 23.05 18.53
C GLU A 302 15.00 23.50 17.47
N TRP A 303 14.51 23.73 16.24
CA TRP A 303 15.31 24.26 15.12
C TRP A 303 14.44 25.05 14.14
N ASN A 304 15.07 25.83 13.29
CA ASN A 304 14.39 26.51 12.20
C ASN A 304 14.22 25.59 10.98
N GLU A 305 13.13 25.76 10.27
CA GLU A 305 12.86 25.04 9.02
C GLU A 305 14.02 25.12 8.03
N SER A 306 14.29 24.01 7.40
CA SER A 306 15.23 23.90 6.28
C SER A 306 14.53 24.25 4.95
N SER A 307 15.34 24.49 3.93
CA SER A 307 14.84 24.75 2.57
C SER A 307 15.46 23.77 1.57
N ASP A 308 14.72 23.48 0.52
CA ASP A 308 15.12 22.57 -0.55
C ASP A 308 14.43 22.94 -1.87
N ASN A 309 15.01 22.53 -3.02
CA ASN A 309 14.48 22.80 -4.36
C ASN A 309 13.26 21.95 -4.73
N ILE A 310 13.11 20.75 -4.14
CA ILE A 310 11.94 19.85 -4.31
C ILE A 310 10.97 20.02 -3.15
N GLY A 311 11.50 20.21 -1.93
CA GLY A 311 10.75 20.40 -0.70
C GLY A 311 11.12 19.41 0.40
N ILE A 312 11.02 19.88 1.63
CA ILE A 312 11.31 19.12 2.84
C ILE A 312 10.14 18.15 3.12
N CYS A 313 10.45 16.89 3.36
CA CYS A 313 9.48 15.90 3.83
C CYS A 313 9.58 15.63 5.33
N GLY A 314 10.66 16.01 6.00
CA GLY A 314 10.83 15.83 7.43
C GLY A 314 12.24 16.03 7.95
N TYR A 315 12.44 15.55 9.18
CA TYR A 315 13.70 15.63 9.89
C TYR A 315 14.04 14.31 10.56
N ASN A 316 15.34 14.00 10.65
CA ASN A 316 15.85 12.88 11.41
C ASN A 316 16.55 13.41 12.65
N ILE A 317 16.26 12.81 13.80
CA ILE A 317 16.83 13.19 15.11
C ILE A 317 17.67 12.03 15.60
N TYR A 318 18.94 12.33 15.94
CA TYR A 318 19.87 11.35 16.44
C TYR A 318 20.32 11.73 17.86
N ARG A 319 20.46 10.71 18.71
CA ARG A 319 21.08 10.80 20.02
C ARG A 319 22.28 9.86 20.06
N GLU A 320 23.47 10.38 20.39
CA GLU A 320 24.71 9.58 20.36
C GLU A 320 24.91 8.81 19.03
N GLY A 321 24.53 9.44 17.89
CA GLY A 321 24.61 8.86 16.55
C GLY A 321 23.54 7.83 16.22
N LYS A 322 22.64 7.49 17.13
CA LYS A 322 21.51 6.58 16.90
C LYS A 322 20.27 7.38 16.55
N LEU A 323 19.59 7.03 15.46
CA LEU A 323 18.29 7.58 15.11
C LEU A 323 17.28 7.24 16.22
N ILE A 324 16.69 8.26 16.84
CA ILE A 324 15.68 8.11 17.91
C ILE A 324 14.29 8.54 17.44
N GLU A 325 14.22 9.44 16.47
CA GLU A 325 12.97 9.91 15.90
C GLU A 325 13.17 10.33 14.44
N ASN A 326 12.15 10.15 13.62
CA ASN A 326 12.04 10.73 12.29
C ASN A 326 10.67 11.39 12.14
N ILE A 327 10.64 12.71 12.22
CA ILE A 327 9.45 13.50 11.95
C ILE A 327 9.23 13.47 10.44
N ARG A 328 8.00 13.17 10.03
CA ARG A 328 7.58 13.17 8.61
C ARG A 328 6.31 14.00 8.45
N ALA A 329 6.14 14.57 7.27
CA ALA A 329 4.89 15.21 6.90
C ALA A 329 3.75 14.20 7.10
N GLY A 330 2.80 14.54 7.97
CA GLY A 330 1.66 13.70 8.28
C GLY A 330 0.70 13.57 7.10
N LEU A 331 -0.25 12.65 7.22
CA LEU A 331 -1.34 12.47 6.26
C LEU A 331 -2.60 13.12 6.79
N SER A 332 -3.38 13.73 5.91
CA SER A 332 -4.72 14.23 6.25
C SER A 332 -5.75 13.16 5.90
N ASP A 333 -6.34 12.53 6.90
CA ASP A 333 -7.31 11.45 6.69
C ASP A 333 -8.66 11.92 6.14
N ASN A 334 -9.03 13.18 6.30
CA ASN A 334 -10.41 13.60 6.01
C ASN A 334 -10.57 15.01 5.39
N VAL A 335 -9.55 15.81 5.30
CA VAL A 335 -9.61 17.14 4.71
C VAL A 335 -8.33 17.39 3.90
N PRO A 336 -8.40 17.88 2.65
CA PRO A 336 -7.22 18.19 1.85
C PRO A 336 -6.54 19.45 2.39
N THR A 337 -5.85 19.32 3.50
CA THR A 337 -4.96 20.34 4.04
C THR A 337 -3.56 19.78 3.99
N ALA A 338 -2.63 20.53 3.40
CA ALA A 338 -1.22 20.14 3.43
C ALA A 338 -0.80 19.97 4.90
N PRO A 339 -0.26 18.81 5.28
CA PRO A 339 0.17 18.59 6.66
C PRO A 339 1.32 19.54 7.00
N VAL A 340 1.32 20.04 8.21
CA VAL A 340 2.41 20.88 8.75
C VAL A 340 3.48 19.94 9.31
N ILE A 341 4.74 20.15 8.91
CA ILE A 341 5.88 19.47 9.52
C ILE A 341 6.14 20.13 10.88
N ASP A 342 6.07 19.35 11.95
CA ASP A 342 6.49 19.81 13.26
C ASP A 342 8.03 19.85 13.31
N THR A 343 8.58 21.01 13.71
CA THR A 343 10.02 21.23 13.85
C THR A 343 10.46 21.19 15.31
N THR A 344 9.62 20.68 16.22
CA THR A 344 9.91 20.53 17.63
C THR A 344 9.65 19.10 18.07
N THR A 345 10.59 18.51 18.81
CA THR A 345 10.42 17.17 19.39
C THR A 345 10.97 17.12 20.82
N SER A 346 10.74 16.03 21.54
CA SER A 346 11.21 15.85 22.89
C SER A 346 11.77 14.44 23.13
N ASP A 347 12.85 14.33 23.90
CA ASP A 347 13.46 13.08 24.35
C ASP A 347 13.22 12.86 25.85
N TRP A 348 12.28 11.97 26.16
CA TRP A 348 11.91 11.66 27.55
C TRP A 348 12.92 10.78 28.30
N GLU A 349 13.88 10.17 27.59
CA GLU A 349 14.95 9.39 28.23
C GLU A 349 16.16 10.27 28.63
N ALA A 350 16.24 11.49 28.11
CA ALA A 350 17.40 12.35 28.21
C ALA A 350 17.87 12.59 29.63
N LYS A 351 16.96 12.87 30.58
CA LYS A 351 17.31 13.11 31.96
C LYS A 351 18.07 11.95 32.59
N SER A 352 17.58 10.73 32.43
CA SER A 352 18.19 9.52 32.97
C SER A 352 19.59 9.29 32.39
N ILE A 353 19.76 9.55 31.09
CA ILE A 353 21.06 9.43 30.44
C ILE A 353 22.02 10.51 30.93
N LEU A 354 21.56 11.75 31.03
CA LEU A 354 22.39 12.87 31.51
C LEU A 354 22.89 12.65 32.93
N GLU A 355 22.04 12.12 33.82
CA GLU A 355 22.41 11.78 35.20
C GLU A 355 23.50 10.70 35.29
N THR A 356 23.53 9.78 34.30
CA THR A 356 24.50 8.66 34.30
C THR A 356 25.75 8.95 33.47
N VAL A 357 25.64 9.69 32.37
CA VAL A 357 26.73 9.94 31.39
C VAL A 357 27.32 11.36 31.54
N GLY A 358 26.54 12.33 32.02
CA GLY A 358 26.95 13.71 32.24
C GLY A 358 26.88 14.62 31.01
N GLN A 359 26.70 14.08 29.84
CA GLN A 359 26.42 14.83 28.60
C GLN A 359 25.71 13.94 27.54
N ILE A 360 25.03 14.57 26.60
CA ILE A 360 24.35 13.88 25.48
C ILE A 360 24.56 14.71 24.20
N THR A 361 25.00 14.04 23.16
CA THR A 361 25.11 14.66 21.82
C THR A 361 23.83 14.40 21.01
N TYR A 362 23.21 15.45 20.52
CA TYR A 362 22.10 15.41 19.58
C TYR A 362 22.53 15.94 18.22
N ASP A 363 22.09 15.26 17.19
CA ASP A 363 22.15 15.74 15.79
C ASP A 363 20.73 15.82 15.22
N VAL A 364 20.49 16.83 14.42
CA VAL A 364 19.29 16.93 13.57
C VAL A 364 19.69 17.16 12.13
N THR A 365 19.00 16.48 11.20
CA THR A 365 19.14 16.63 9.75
C THR A 365 17.78 16.87 9.12
N ALA A 366 17.74 17.59 8.01
CA ALA A 366 16.56 17.69 7.17
C ALA A 366 16.59 16.61 6.10
N VAL A 367 15.41 16.12 5.69
CA VAL A 367 15.23 15.15 4.61
C VAL A 367 14.27 15.73 3.58
N ASP A 368 14.65 15.70 2.29
CA ASP A 368 13.79 16.08 1.19
C ASP A 368 12.88 14.93 0.73
N CYS A 369 11.94 15.24 -0.17
CA CYS A 369 11.01 14.23 -0.68
C CYS A 369 11.64 13.26 -1.70
N SER A 370 12.90 13.51 -2.13
CA SER A 370 13.70 12.58 -2.95
C SER A 370 14.49 11.57 -2.09
N GLY A 371 14.61 11.83 -0.77
CA GLY A 371 15.37 11.02 0.18
C GLY A 371 16.80 11.50 0.39
N ASN A 372 17.16 12.71 -0.05
CA ASN A 372 18.44 13.30 0.27
C ASN A 372 18.43 13.87 1.69
N GLU A 373 19.51 13.69 2.43
CA GLU A 373 19.66 14.14 3.81
C GLU A 373 20.70 15.25 3.88
N SER A 374 20.41 16.30 4.66
CA SER A 374 21.29 17.46 4.85
C SER A 374 22.52 17.12 5.68
N GLU A 375 23.46 18.04 5.72
CA GLU A 375 24.47 18.08 6.80
C GLU A 375 23.79 18.15 8.16
N LYS A 376 24.51 17.68 9.19
CA LYS A 376 24.04 17.65 10.57
C LYS A 376 24.14 19.01 11.23
N SER A 377 23.13 19.36 12.02
CA SER A 377 23.27 20.37 13.08
C SER A 377 23.39 19.66 14.42
N THR A 378 24.44 19.98 15.17
CA THR A 378 24.83 19.25 16.40
C THR A 378 24.70 20.12 17.61
N PHE A 379 24.18 19.56 18.71
CA PHE A 379 24.13 20.19 20.05
C PHE A 379 24.59 19.19 21.12
N VAL A 380 25.37 19.68 22.10
CA VAL A 380 25.80 18.89 23.24
C VAL A 380 25.13 19.43 24.51
N LEU A 381 24.14 18.68 24.99
CA LEU A 381 23.49 18.93 26.29
C LEU A 381 24.39 18.46 27.43
N LYS A 382 24.56 19.32 28.46
CA LYS A 382 25.42 19.05 29.65
C LYS A 382 24.63 19.23 30.92
#